data_3dabcbc2437742f03fd26f722c778738
#
_entry.id   3dabcbc2437742f03fd26f722c778738
#
_cell.length_a   1.000
_cell.length_b   1.000
_cell.length_c   1.000
_cell.angle_alpha   90.00
_cell.angle_beta   90.00
_cell.angle_gamma   90.00
#
_symmetry.space_group_name_H-M   'P 1'
#
loop_
_entity.id
_entity.type
_entity.pdbx_description
1 polymer ?
#
loop_
_entity_poly.entity_id
_entity_poly.type
_entity_poly.pdbx_seq_one_letter_code
_entity_poly.pdbx_strand_id
1 'polypeptide(L)'
;MIWTFVILIAVIVGWYWYEGDWDRRLFKAQPGSVCANLNAGQANAWLREHPETQVLDVRSSGEFEGGALPGAVNISIGESSFETKVAALNKDKPVLVYCAGGFRSRKAVIVLKQLGFRNIQHIHRGYMSWQPDSQP
;
A
#
# COMPACT_ATOMS: atom_id res chain seq x y z
N MET A 1 35.53 15.63 -6.78
CA MET A 1 34.71 15.28 -5.59
C MET A 1 33.40 16.10 -5.51
N ILE A 2 33.43 17.42 -5.69
CA ILE A 2 32.19 18.26 -5.60
C ILE A 2 31.12 17.85 -6.61
N TRP A 3 31.50 17.55 -7.82
CA TRP A 3 30.58 17.14 -8.89
C TRP A 3 29.86 15.81 -8.63
N THR A 4 30.50 14.87 -7.94
CA THR A 4 29.90 13.59 -7.56
C THR A 4 28.79 13.79 -6.52
N PHE A 5 28.96 14.68 -5.57
CA PHE A 5 27.94 15.05 -4.60
C PHE A 5 26.75 15.80 -5.24
N VAL A 6 27.02 16.69 -6.20
CA VAL A 6 25.97 17.41 -6.93
C VAL A 6 25.11 16.44 -7.73
N ILE A 7 25.72 15.48 -8.43
CA ILE A 7 25.00 14.45 -9.18
C ILE A 7 24.16 13.58 -8.23
N LEU A 8 24.73 13.14 -7.10
CA LEU A 8 24.02 12.34 -6.12
C LEU A 8 22.79 13.07 -5.55
N ILE A 9 22.94 14.32 -5.20
CA ILE A 9 21.84 15.17 -4.72
C ILE A 9 20.78 15.33 -5.81
N ALA A 10 21.17 15.58 -7.05
CA ALA A 10 20.25 15.72 -8.17
C ALA A 10 19.43 14.44 -8.42
N VAL A 11 20.09 13.27 -8.31
CA VAL A 11 19.43 11.95 -8.43
C VAL A 11 18.44 11.75 -7.29
N ILE A 12 18.83 12.05 -6.07
CA ILE A 12 17.96 11.91 -4.89
C ILE A 12 16.75 12.84 -5.00
N VAL A 13 16.98 14.12 -5.35
CA VAL A 13 15.90 15.09 -5.53
C VAL A 13 14.98 14.67 -6.66
N GLY A 14 15.55 14.23 -7.80
CA GLY A 14 14.78 13.73 -8.93
C GLY A 14 13.93 12.51 -8.56
N TRP A 15 14.47 11.60 -7.75
CA TRP A 15 13.73 10.45 -7.23
C TRP A 15 12.54 10.87 -6.36
N TYR A 16 12.74 11.80 -5.41
CA TYR A 16 11.66 12.31 -4.56
C TYR A 16 10.55 13.00 -5.37
N TRP A 17 10.93 13.78 -6.39
CA TRP A 17 9.97 14.40 -7.30
C TRP A 17 9.18 13.37 -8.10
N TYR A 18 9.85 12.37 -8.63
CA TYR A 18 9.22 11.27 -9.39
C TYR A 18 8.26 10.45 -8.52
N GLU A 19 8.69 10.04 -7.33
CA GLU A 19 7.84 9.29 -6.39
C GLU A 19 6.62 10.12 -5.98
N GLY A 20 6.80 11.38 -5.64
CA GLY A 20 5.72 12.26 -5.25
C GLY A 20 4.71 12.57 -6.37
N ASP A 21 5.17 12.66 -7.62
CA ASP A 21 4.27 12.85 -8.76
C ASP A 21 3.50 11.58 -9.09
N TRP A 22 4.16 10.43 -9.03
CA TRP A 22 3.49 9.13 -9.19
C TRP A 22 2.41 8.91 -8.14
N ASP A 23 2.73 9.14 -6.87
CA ASP A 23 1.76 9.02 -5.77
C ASP A 23 0.57 9.96 -5.95
N ARG A 24 0.80 11.23 -6.33
CA ARG A 24 -0.30 12.17 -6.60
C ARG A 24 -1.26 11.67 -7.68
N ARG A 25 -0.74 11.02 -8.72
CA ARG A 25 -1.56 10.45 -9.79
C ARG A 25 -2.25 9.16 -9.35
N LEU A 26 -1.51 8.28 -8.68
CA LEU A 26 -2.01 6.97 -8.24
C LEU A 26 -3.12 7.09 -7.20
N PHE A 27 -2.92 7.96 -6.20
CA PHE A 27 -3.86 8.14 -5.10
C PHE A 27 -4.90 9.24 -5.35
N LYS A 28 -4.96 9.77 -6.57
CA LYS A 28 -6.04 10.67 -6.96
C LYS A 28 -7.38 9.94 -6.90
N ALA A 29 -8.30 10.46 -6.07
CA ALA A 29 -9.64 9.92 -5.99
C ALA A 29 -10.41 10.15 -7.31
N GLN A 30 -11.21 9.17 -7.70
CA GLN A 30 -12.17 9.30 -8.78
C GLN A 30 -13.56 9.62 -8.18
N PRO A 31 -14.49 10.20 -8.94
CA PRO A 31 -15.85 10.42 -8.46
C PRO A 31 -16.47 9.13 -7.89
N GLY A 32 -16.93 9.19 -6.64
CA GLY A 32 -17.52 8.04 -5.95
C GLY A 32 -16.52 6.99 -5.43
N SER A 33 -15.21 7.30 -5.39
CA SER A 33 -14.20 6.43 -4.83
C SER A 33 -13.26 7.18 -3.88
N VAL A 34 -12.68 6.44 -2.93
CA VAL A 34 -11.63 6.91 -2.03
C VAL A 34 -10.37 6.09 -2.29
N CYS A 35 -9.25 6.77 -2.45
CA CYS A 35 -7.95 6.14 -2.56
C CYS A 35 -6.93 6.97 -1.78
N ALA A 36 -6.45 6.46 -0.66
CA ALA A 36 -5.58 7.22 0.24
C ALA A 36 -4.25 6.50 0.48
N ASN A 37 -3.20 7.29 0.58
CA ASN A 37 -1.86 6.84 0.94
C ASN A 37 -1.57 7.26 2.39
N LEU A 38 -1.66 6.32 3.32
CA LEU A 38 -1.62 6.55 4.76
C LEU A 38 -0.24 6.23 5.35
N ASN A 39 0.20 7.00 6.33
CA ASN A 39 1.29 6.56 7.19
C ASN A 39 0.79 5.48 8.18
N ALA A 40 1.71 4.83 8.91
CA ALA A 40 1.37 3.74 9.83
C ALA A 40 0.37 4.16 10.93
N GLY A 41 0.52 5.36 11.49
CA GLY A 41 -0.40 5.88 12.51
C GLY A 41 -1.81 6.12 11.96
N GLN A 42 -1.91 6.70 10.76
CA GLN A 42 -3.18 6.89 10.07
C GLN A 42 -3.85 5.56 9.71
N ALA A 43 -3.07 4.56 9.28
CA ALA A 43 -3.58 3.23 8.99
C ALA A 43 -4.11 2.53 10.24
N ASN A 44 -3.41 2.67 11.39
CA ASN A 44 -3.89 2.18 12.68
C ASN A 44 -5.21 2.84 13.09
N ALA A 45 -5.31 4.16 12.96
CA ALA A 45 -6.54 4.89 13.28
C ALA A 45 -7.68 4.44 12.36
N TRP A 46 -7.40 4.31 11.06
CA TRP A 46 -8.37 3.81 10.08
C TRP A 46 -8.95 2.44 10.47
N LEU A 47 -8.07 1.48 10.79
CA LEU A 47 -8.50 0.12 11.13
C LEU A 47 -9.35 0.06 12.41
N ARG A 48 -9.09 0.94 13.38
CA ARG A 48 -9.93 1.04 14.58
C ARG A 48 -11.33 1.60 14.29
N GLU A 49 -11.42 2.56 13.38
CA GLU A 49 -12.69 3.19 12.98
C GLU A 49 -13.49 2.36 11.99
N HIS A 50 -12.81 1.49 11.21
CA HIS A 50 -13.40 0.70 10.14
C HIS A 50 -13.06 -0.79 10.30
N PRO A 51 -13.63 -1.47 11.30
CA PRO A 51 -13.32 -2.87 11.59
C PRO A 51 -13.71 -3.85 10.47
N GLU A 52 -14.58 -3.42 9.54
CA GLU A 52 -14.98 -4.16 8.35
C GLU A 52 -13.91 -4.20 7.26
N THR A 53 -12.82 -3.44 7.40
CA THR A 53 -11.76 -3.32 6.39
C THR A 53 -11.08 -4.66 6.15
N GLN A 54 -10.98 -5.04 4.87
CA GLN A 54 -10.19 -6.18 4.42
C GLN A 54 -8.72 -5.78 4.38
N VAL A 55 -7.88 -6.43 5.17
CA VAL A 55 -6.43 -6.14 5.21
C VAL A 55 -5.72 -7.10 4.24
N LEU A 56 -5.12 -6.56 3.19
CA LEU A 56 -4.48 -7.31 2.12
C LEU A 56 -2.96 -7.14 2.17
N ASP A 57 -2.27 -8.23 2.49
CA ASP A 57 -0.81 -8.32 2.42
C ASP A 57 -0.40 -8.90 1.06
N VAL A 58 0.30 -8.10 0.25
CA VAL A 58 0.74 -8.52 -1.09
C VAL A 58 2.20 -8.97 -1.15
N ARG A 59 2.82 -9.17 0.01
CA ARG A 59 4.16 -9.75 0.12
C ARG A 59 4.16 -11.24 -0.22
N SER A 60 5.34 -11.83 -0.29
CA SER A 60 5.46 -13.30 -0.40
C SER A 60 4.90 -14.01 0.83
N SER A 61 4.54 -15.28 0.69
CA SER A 61 4.08 -16.11 1.82
C SER A 61 5.12 -16.18 2.93
N GLY A 62 6.40 -16.32 2.60
CA GLY A 62 7.48 -16.35 3.60
C GLY A 62 7.59 -15.04 4.39
N GLU A 63 7.44 -13.88 3.75
CA GLU A 63 7.40 -12.60 4.46
C GLU A 63 6.16 -12.51 5.39
N PHE A 64 5.01 -12.97 4.92
CA PHE A 64 3.77 -13.01 5.70
C PHE A 64 3.87 -13.91 6.92
N GLU A 65 4.43 -15.10 6.77
CA GLU A 65 4.64 -16.07 7.87
C GLU A 65 5.58 -15.51 8.94
N GLY A 66 6.53 -14.66 8.57
CA GLY A 66 7.44 -13.99 9.49
C GLY A 66 6.80 -12.85 10.31
N GLY A 67 5.54 -12.53 10.05
CA GLY A 67 4.77 -11.48 10.74
C GLY A 67 3.95 -10.66 9.76
N ALA A 68 2.74 -10.26 10.17
CA ALA A 68 1.78 -9.52 9.35
C ALA A 68 0.93 -8.58 10.21
N LEU A 69 0.19 -7.68 9.58
CA LEU A 69 -0.83 -6.90 10.28
C LEU A 69 -1.95 -7.81 10.81
N PRO A 70 -2.57 -7.46 11.94
CA PRO A 70 -3.68 -8.23 12.47
C PRO A 70 -4.80 -8.40 11.45
N GLY A 71 -5.29 -9.64 11.29
CA GLY A 71 -6.39 -9.96 10.37
C GLY A 71 -6.03 -9.91 8.89
N ALA A 72 -4.75 -9.75 8.54
CA ALA A 72 -4.32 -9.70 7.14
C ALA A 72 -4.52 -11.04 6.43
N VAL A 73 -4.96 -10.94 5.18
CA VAL A 73 -5.00 -12.05 4.21
C VAL A 73 -3.83 -11.86 3.25
N ASN A 74 -3.05 -12.91 3.04
CA ASN A 74 -1.93 -12.89 2.12
C ASN A 74 -2.34 -13.33 0.71
N ILE A 75 -2.16 -12.45 -0.24
CA ILE A 75 -2.23 -12.75 -1.67
C ILE A 75 -1.00 -12.12 -2.32
N SER A 76 0.02 -12.93 -2.61
CA SER A 76 1.28 -12.41 -3.14
C SER A 76 1.10 -11.82 -4.54
N ILE A 77 1.58 -10.59 -4.74
CA ILE A 77 1.53 -9.95 -6.06
C ILE A 77 2.43 -10.63 -7.10
N GLY A 78 3.35 -11.48 -6.66
CA GLY A 78 4.20 -12.30 -7.54
C GLY A 78 3.51 -13.55 -8.09
N GLU A 79 2.32 -13.90 -7.60
CA GLU A 79 1.58 -15.05 -8.10
C GLU A 79 0.85 -14.72 -9.41
N SER A 80 0.84 -15.67 -10.35
CA SER A 80 0.06 -15.54 -11.60
C SER A 80 -1.45 -15.45 -11.35
N SER A 81 -1.93 -16.01 -10.24
CA SER A 81 -3.33 -15.98 -9.80
C SER A 81 -3.71 -14.75 -8.97
N PHE A 82 -2.80 -13.78 -8.79
CA PHE A 82 -3.02 -12.60 -7.94
C PHE A 82 -4.33 -11.88 -8.26
N GLU A 83 -4.50 -11.50 -9.52
CA GLU A 83 -5.68 -10.74 -9.95
C GLU A 83 -6.99 -11.51 -9.73
N THR A 84 -6.99 -12.81 -10.03
CA THR A 84 -8.16 -13.69 -9.80
C THR A 84 -8.52 -13.80 -8.33
N LYS A 85 -7.52 -13.99 -7.47
CA LYS A 85 -7.71 -14.08 -6.01
C LYS A 85 -8.22 -12.77 -5.42
N VAL A 86 -7.63 -11.64 -5.84
CA VAL A 86 -8.04 -10.31 -5.38
C VAL A 86 -9.45 -9.96 -5.87
N ALA A 87 -9.82 -10.37 -7.09
CA ALA A 87 -11.16 -10.17 -7.64
C ALA A 87 -12.26 -10.85 -6.82
N ALA A 88 -11.92 -11.90 -6.06
CA ALA A 88 -12.84 -12.59 -5.17
C ALA A 88 -13.11 -11.88 -3.83
N LEU A 89 -12.33 -10.85 -3.49
CA LEU A 89 -12.57 -10.02 -2.31
C LEU A 89 -13.84 -9.16 -2.48
N ASN A 90 -14.43 -8.77 -1.36
CA ASN A 90 -15.65 -7.95 -1.39
C ASN A 90 -15.32 -6.50 -1.78
N LYS A 91 -15.80 -6.08 -2.94
CA LYS A 91 -15.54 -4.74 -3.51
C LYS A 91 -16.32 -3.61 -2.83
N ASP A 92 -17.37 -3.96 -2.08
CA ASP A 92 -18.20 -3.00 -1.35
C ASP A 92 -17.62 -2.66 0.03
N LYS A 93 -16.62 -3.42 0.49
CA LYS A 93 -15.89 -3.15 1.73
C LYS A 93 -14.59 -2.39 1.46
N PRO A 94 -14.14 -1.56 2.40
CA PRO A 94 -12.79 -1.00 2.32
C PRO A 94 -11.74 -2.09 2.24
N VAL A 95 -10.67 -1.82 1.49
CA VAL A 95 -9.47 -2.65 1.46
C VAL A 95 -8.27 -1.80 1.87
N LEU A 96 -7.50 -2.30 2.83
CA LEU A 96 -6.20 -1.71 3.18
C LEU A 96 -5.12 -2.64 2.66
N VAL A 97 -4.30 -2.14 1.74
CA VAL A 97 -3.27 -2.92 1.06
C VAL A 97 -1.87 -2.46 1.46
N TYR A 98 -0.98 -3.40 1.69
CA TYR A 98 0.41 -3.13 2.01
C TYR A 98 1.37 -4.20 1.49
N CYS A 99 2.64 -3.81 1.36
CA CYS A 99 3.76 -4.74 1.19
C CYS A 99 4.86 -4.42 2.22
N ALA A 100 6.12 -4.77 1.97
CA ALA A 100 7.21 -4.48 2.90
C ALA A 100 7.52 -2.98 2.99
N GLY A 101 7.78 -2.32 1.86
CA GLY A 101 8.23 -0.92 1.79
C GLY A 101 7.31 0.03 1.01
N GLY A 102 6.20 -0.47 0.47
CA GLY A 102 5.21 0.33 -0.25
C GLY A 102 5.28 0.26 -1.78
N PHE A 103 6.34 -0.27 -2.39
CA PHE A 103 6.48 -0.31 -3.86
C PHE A 103 5.60 -1.35 -4.54
N ARG A 104 5.64 -2.60 -4.07
CA ARG A 104 4.81 -3.69 -4.62
C ARG A 104 3.32 -3.40 -4.44
N SER A 105 2.94 -2.85 -3.29
CA SER A 105 1.56 -2.51 -2.98
C SER A 105 0.99 -1.37 -3.83
N ARG A 106 1.82 -0.44 -4.34
CA ARG A 106 1.37 0.55 -5.32
C ARG A 106 0.89 -0.10 -6.63
N LYS A 107 1.55 -1.17 -7.07
CA LYS A 107 1.09 -1.97 -8.23
C LYS A 107 -0.24 -2.66 -7.91
N ALA A 108 -0.38 -3.17 -6.69
CA ALA A 108 -1.65 -3.76 -6.23
C ALA A 108 -2.80 -2.75 -6.22
N VAL A 109 -2.54 -1.48 -5.83
CA VAL A 109 -3.54 -0.39 -5.91
C VAL A 109 -4.06 -0.20 -7.34
N ILE A 110 -3.18 -0.27 -8.33
CA ILE A 110 -3.59 -0.18 -9.75
C ILE A 110 -4.57 -1.30 -10.10
N VAL A 111 -4.24 -2.53 -9.73
CA VAL A 111 -5.09 -3.71 -9.96
C VAL A 111 -6.43 -3.58 -9.23
N LEU A 112 -6.42 -3.17 -7.96
CA LEU A 112 -7.64 -2.94 -7.18
C LEU A 112 -8.57 -1.91 -7.84
N LYS A 113 -8.03 -0.80 -8.35
CA LYS A 113 -8.79 0.20 -9.10
C LYS A 113 -9.40 -0.38 -10.37
N GLN A 114 -8.63 -1.12 -11.14
CA GLN A 114 -9.08 -1.77 -12.38
C GLN A 114 -10.20 -2.78 -12.13
N LEU A 115 -10.14 -3.49 -10.99
CA LEU A 115 -11.16 -4.44 -10.56
C LEU A 115 -12.42 -3.79 -9.99
N GLY A 116 -12.43 -2.46 -9.81
CA GLY A 116 -13.60 -1.70 -9.36
C GLY A 116 -13.75 -1.56 -7.85
N PHE A 117 -12.67 -1.74 -7.07
CA PHE A 117 -12.68 -1.38 -5.65
C PHE A 117 -12.80 0.13 -5.49
N ARG A 118 -13.69 0.59 -4.62
CA ARG A 118 -14.02 2.01 -4.47
C ARG A 118 -13.42 2.66 -3.24
N ASN A 119 -13.01 1.88 -2.24
CA ASN A 119 -12.41 2.37 -1.01
C ASN A 119 -11.10 1.64 -0.76
N ILE A 120 -9.99 2.26 -1.19
CA ILE A 120 -8.65 1.70 -1.14
C ILE A 120 -7.80 2.54 -0.21
N GLN A 121 -7.26 1.91 0.82
CA GLN A 121 -6.28 2.49 1.72
C GLN A 121 -4.94 1.79 1.49
N HIS A 122 -3.86 2.54 1.44
CA HIS A 122 -2.52 2.02 1.21
C HIS A 122 -1.59 2.47 2.33
N ILE A 123 -0.71 1.60 2.80
CA ILE A 123 0.32 1.99 3.78
C ILE A 123 1.57 2.45 3.03
N HIS A 124 1.88 3.74 3.11
CA HIS A 124 2.92 4.43 2.32
C HIS A 124 4.29 3.73 2.36
N ARG A 125 4.76 3.36 3.54
CA ARG A 125 6.03 2.64 3.75
C ARG A 125 5.85 1.17 4.16
N GLY A 126 4.64 0.64 4.01
CA GLY A 126 4.32 -0.76 4.20
C GLY A 126 4.57 -1.29 5.62
N TYR A 127 4.78 -2.59 5.69
CA TYR A 127 5.00 -3.31 6.94
C TYR A 127 6.22 -2.81 7.72
N MET A 128 7.27 -2.35 7.03
CA MET A 128 8.49 -1.83 7.68
C MET A 128 8.23 -0.59 8.53
N SER A 129 7.20 0.19 8.22
CA SER A 129 6.79 1.35 9.01
C SER A 129 5.78 1.02 10.10
N TRP A 130 5.21 -0.18 10.06
CA TRP A 130 4.21 -0.63 11.02
C TRP A 130 4.85 -0.97 12.36
N GLN A 131 4.38 -0.34 13.42
CA GLN A 131 4.81 -0.64 14.79
C GLN A 131 3.60 -1.08 15.59
N PRO A 132 3.54 -2.37 15.98
CA PRO A 132 2.40 -2.90 16.76
C PRO A 132 2.22 -2.20 18.10
N ASP A 133 3.32 -1.70 18.68
CA ASP A 133 3.36 -1.09 20.01
C ASP A 133 3.03 0.42 20.02
N SER A 134 2.79 1.04 18.88
CA SER A 134 2.30 2.42 18.79
C SER A 134 0.77 2.51 18.97
N GLN A 135 0.22 1.59 19.75
CA GLN A 135 -1.16 1.72 20.22
C GLN A 135 -1.18 2.66 21.43
N PRO A 136 -1.96 3.72 21.39
CA PRO A 136 -2.21 4.48 22.60
C PRO A 136 -2.97 3.67 23.62
#